data_87e9045558a11821704c9a620f00f98d
#
_entry.id   87e9045558a11821704c9a620f00f98d
#
_cell.length_a   1.000
_cell.length_b   1.000
_cell.length_c   1.000
_cell.angle_alpha   90.00
_cell.angle_beta   90.00
_cell.angle_gamma   90.00
#
_symmetry.space_group_name_H-M   'P 1'
#
loop_
_entity.id
_entity.type
_entity.pdbx_description
1 polymer ?
#
loop_
_entity_poly.entity_id
_entity_poly.type
_entity_poly.pdbx_seq_one_letter_code
_entity_poly.pdbx_strand_id
1 'polypeptide(L)'
;MLIGALAAAVTAIRLTLHVLAATVWVGGQIVVAGLLPTIRSLGPDAGKAVARALARLQWPAYAVLLLTGVWNVAATRAGQPHTWQVVLGVKIGVVLLAGLAAYVHQRTASRRALAVWGAIAGVASLAALVLGVVLAG
;
A
#
# COMPACT_ATOMS: atom_id res chain seq x y z
N MET A 1 -21.39 13.08 -25.84
CA MET A 1 -20.48 14.01 -25.12
C MET A 1 -20.57 13.88 -23.60
N LEU A 2 -21.71 14.04 -22.99
CA LEU A 2 -21.88 14.00 -21.51
C LEU A 2 -21.47 12.65 -20.91
N ILE A 3 -21.88 11.53 -21.48
CA ILE A 3 -21.54 10.18 -21.00
C ILE A 3 -20.02 9.94 -21.01
N GLY A 4 -19.34 10.37 -22.09
CA GLY A 4 -17.88 10.26 -22.16
C GLY A 4 -17.16 11.11 -21.10
N ALA A 5 -17.63 12.32 -20.84
CA ALA A 5 -17.08 13.18 -19.80
C ALA A 5 -17.28 12.59 -18.38
N LEU A 6 -18.45 12.01 -18.13
CA LEU A 6 -18.71 11.32 -16.85
C LEU A 6 -17.82 10.08 -16.67
N ALA A 7 -17.63 9.28 -17.71
CA ALA A 7 -16.74 8.11 -17.67
C ALA A 7 -15.29 8.51 -17.39
N ALA A 8 -14.80 9.59 -18.02
CA ALA A 8 -13.47 10.11 -17.78
C ALA A 8 -13.31 10.63 -16.34
N ALA A 9 -14.29 11.35 -15.82
CA ALA A 9 -14.29 11.84 -14.44
C ALA A 9 -14.27 10.70 -13.42
N VAL A 10 -15.09 9.67 -13.59
CA VAL A 10 -15.11 8.47 -12.74
C VAL A 10 -13.75 7.77 -12.76
N THR A 11 -13.13 7.64 -13.92
CA THR A 11 -11.80 7.03 -14.06
C THR A 11 -10.74 7.86 -13.32
N ALA A 12 -10.76 9.18 -13.49
CA ALA A 12 -9.83 10.09 -12.80
C ALA A 12 -9.97 9.99 -11.27
N ILE A 13 -11.19 10.02 -10.75
CA ILE A 13 -11.46 9.89 -9.31
C ILE A 13 -10.92 8.55 -8.79
N ARG A 14 -11.26 7.45 -9.44
CA ARG A 14 -10.84 6.10 -9.05
C ARG A 14 -9.32 5.97 -8.98
N LEU A 15 -8.62 6.41 -10.03
CA LEU A 15 -7.15 6.35 -10.09
C LEU A 15 -6.50 7.28 -9.08
N THR A 16 -7.02 8.50 -8.91
CA THR A 16 -6.51 9.46 -7.92
C THR A 16 -6.63 8.92 -6.50
N LEU A 17 -7.77 8.35 -6.14
CA LEU A 17 -7.95 7.73 -4.82
C LEU A 17 -6.99 6.57 -4.60
N HIS A 18 -6.78 5.73 -5.60
CA HIS A 18 -5.86 4.59 -5.51
C HIS A 18 -4.41 5.05 -5.33
N VAL A 19 -3.97 6.02 -6.14
CA VAL A 19 -2.61 6.58 -6.07
C VAL A 19 -2.38 7.31 -4.75
N LEU A 20 -3.35 8.12 -4.30
CA LEU A 20 -3.25 8.82 -3.02
C LEU A 20 -3.14 7.85 -1.84
N ALA A 21 -3.96 6.81 -1.82
CA ALA A 21 -3.91 5.78 -0.80
C ALA A 21 -2.58 5.00 -0.85
N ALA A 22 -2.05 4.69 -2.04
CA ALA A 22 -0.73 4.08 -2.21
C ALA A 22 0.39 4.99 -1.70
N THR A 23 0.30 6.28 -1.94
CA THR A 23 1.27 7.28 -1.45
C THR A 23 1.31 7.31 0.07
N VAL A 24 0.16 7.29 0.74
CA VAL A 24 0.10 7.24 2.21
C VAL A 24 0.66 5.91 2.73
N TRP A 25 0.26 4.78 2.14
CA TRP A 25 0.69 3.45 2.58
C TRP A 25 2.19 3.23 2.39
N VAL A 26 2.70 3.41 1.18
CA VAL A 26 4.12 3.16 0.84
C VAL A 26 4.99 4.30 1.31
N GLY A 27 4.60 5.55 1.03
CA GLY A 27 5.36 6.75 1.39
C GLY A 27 5.52 6.91 2.89
N GLY A 28 4.47 6.63 3.68
CA GLY A 28 4.54 6.64 5.14
C GLY A 28 5.59 5.69 5.69
N GLN A 29 5.70 4.48 5.14
CA GLN A 29 6.73 3.50 5.54
C GLN A 29 8.14 3.99 5.21
N ILE A 30 8.35 4.56 4.01
CA ILE A 30 9.63 5.11 3.58
C ILE A 30 10.06 6.27 4.48
N VAL A 31 9.16 7.20 4.74
CA VAL A 31 9.43 8.37 5.60
C VAL A 31 9.82 7.94 7.01
N VAL A 32 9.06 7.04 7.63
CA VAL A 32 9.36 6.56 8.98
C VAL A 32 10.67 5.78 9.01
N ALA A 33 10.95 4.96 8.00
CA ALA A 33 12.23 4.26 7.89
C ALA A 33 13.41 5.23 7.83
N GLY A 34 13.31 6.30 7.04
CA GLY A 34 14.32 7.35 6.95
C GLY A 34 14.48 8.16 8.23
N LEU A 35 13.40 8.36 8.98
CA LEU A 35 13.42 9.10 10.24
C LEU A 35 13.78 8.23 11.46
N LEU A 36 13.95 6.93 11.30
CA LEU A 36 14.15 6.01 12.40
C LEU A 36 15.33 6.35 13.32
N PRO A 37 16.52 6.80 12.84
CA PRO A 37 17.61 7.25 13.72
C PRO A 37 17.19 8.43 14.61
N THR A 38 16.52 9.43 14.03
CA THR A 38 16.02 10.61 14.76
C THR A 38 14.95 10.22 15.78
N ILE A 39 14.01 9.35 15.40
CA ILE A 39 12.95 8.87 16.30
C ILE A 39 13.58 8.16 17.52
N ARG A 40 14.62 7.35 17.30
CA ARG A 40 15.34 6.66 18.39
C ARG A 40 16.06 7.62 19.32
N SER A 41 16.62 8.73 18.82
CA SER A 41 17.30 9.73 19.65
C SER A 41 16.35 10.51 20.56
N LEU A 42 15.03 10.54 20.24
CA LEU A 42 14.01 11.22 21.05
C LEU A 42 13.55 10.42 22.27
N GLY A 43 14.04 9.19 22.44
CA GLY A 43 13.74 8.36 23.59
C GLY A 43 12.91 7.11 23.27
N PRO A 44 12.74 6.21 24.26
CA PRO A 44 12.16 4.86 24.02
C PRO A 44 10.68 4.87 23.64
N ASP A 45 9.93 5.90 24.01
CA ASP A 45 8.49 5.98 23.73
C ASP A 45 8.16 6.68 22.41
N ALA A 46 9.13 7.42 21.84
CA ALA A 46 8.93 8.14 20.58
C ALA A 46 8.57 7.19 19.43
N GLY A 47 9.22 6.05 19.32
CA GLY A 47 8.93 5.03 18.31
C GLY A 47 7.50 4.51 18.40
N LYS A 48 7.01 4.24 19.60
CA LYS A 48 5.63 3.78 19.83
C LYS A 48 4.60 4.86 19.49
N ALA A 49 4.90 6.12 19.82
CA ALA A 49 4.02 7.25 19.51
C ALA A 49 3.90 7.45 17.99
N VAL A 50 5.03 7.43 17.26
CA VAL A 50 5.06 7.54 15.80
C VAL A 50 4.35 6.36 15.14
N ALA A 51 4.60 5.13 15.60
CA ALA A 51 3.95 3.93 15.06
C ALA A 51 2.42 4.00 15.21
N ARG A 52 1.91 4.44 16.36
CA ARG A 52 0.46 4.62 16.58
C ARG A 52 -0.12 5.73 15.70
N ALA A 53 0.56 6.85 15.57
CA ALA A 53 0.12 7.94 14.70
C ALA A 53 0.08 7.51 13.23
N LEU A 54 1.12 6.83 12.77
CA LEU A 54 1.19 6.30 11.40
C LEU A 54 0.09 5.28 11.13
N ALA A 55 -0.18 4.35 12.05
CA ALA A 55 -1.21 3.34 11.91
C ALA A 55 -2.61 3.94 11.68
N ARG A 56 -2.92 5.06 12.34
CA ARG A 56 -4.20 5.79 12.15
C ARG A 56 -4.39 6.31 10.73
N LEU A 57 -3.31 6.57 10.00
CA LEU A 57 -3.34 7.02 8.62
C LEU A 57 -3.25 5.84 7.64
N GLN A 58 -2.37 4.89 7.93
CA GLN A 58 -2.07 3.78 7.02
C GLN A 58 -3.22 2.78 6.88
N TRP A 59 -3.91 2.42 7.96
CA TRP A 59 -4.99 1.44 7.87
C TRP A 59 -6.19 1.93 7.07
N PRO A 60 -6.69 3.17 7.24
CA PRO A 60 -7.68 3.71 6.32
C PRO A 60 -7.19 3.78 4.87
N ALA A 61 -5.93 4.18 4.64
CA ALA A 61 -5.34 4.20 3.31
C ALA A 61 -5.28 2.79 2.70
N TYR A 62 -4.90 1.78 3.47
CA TYR A 62 -4.90 0.38 3.01
C TYR A 62 -6.30 -0.10 2.64
N ALA A 63 -7.32 0.24 3.43
CA ALA A 63 -8.71 -0.06 3.10
C ALA A 63 -9.13 0.60 1.78
N VAL A 64 -8.81 1.87 1.57
CA VAL A 64 -9.07 2.58 0.31
C VAL A 64 -8.30 1.93 -0.85
N LEU A 65 -7.04 1.50 -0.63
CA LEU A 65 -6.26 0.76 -1.63
C LEU A 65 -6.95 -0.53 -2.07
N LEU A 66 -7.46 -1.32 -1.13
CA LEU A 66 -8.16 -2.56 -1.45
C LEU A 66 -9.46 -2.28 -2.22
N LEU A 67 -10.28 -1.34 -1.75
CA LEU A 67 -11.55 -0.99 -2.39
C LEU A 67 -11.34 -0.44 -3.80
N THR A 68 -10.43 0.50 -3.97
CA THR A 68 -10.10 1.06 -5.28
C THR A 68 -9.37 0.06 -6.18
N GLY A 69 -8.59 -0.85 -5.59
CA GLY A 69 -7.96 -1.97 -6.30
C GLY A 69 -9.01 -2.91 -6.92
N VAL A 70 -10.01 -3.33 -6.14
CA VAL A 70 -11.14 -4.12 -6.64
C VAL A 70 -11.89 -3.38 -7.74
N TRP A 71 -12.15 -2.09 -7.54
CA TRP A 71 -12.80 -1.24 -8.56
C TRP A 71 -11.97 -1.15 -9.84
N ASN A 72 -10.64 -0.96 -9.73
CA ASN A 72 -9.73 -0.94 -10.88
C ASN A 72 -9.80 -2.26 -11.66
N VAL A 73 -9.72 -3.40 -10.97
CA VAL A 73 -9.82 -4.73 -11.60
C VAL A 73 -11.16 -4.90 -12.33
N ALA A 74 -12.26 -4.58 -11.67
CA ALA A 74 -13.60 -4.69 -12.27
C ALA A 74 -13.74 -3.84 -13.53
N ALA A 75 -13.10 -2.66 -13.57
CA ALA A 75 -13.19 -1.74 -14.69
C ALA A 75 -12.23 -2.06 -15.86
N THR A 76 -11.12 -2.80 -15.61
CA THR A 76 -10.05 -2.92 -16.61
C THR A 76 -9.73 -4.36 -17.04
N ARG A 77 -10.18 -5.38 -16.30
CA ARG A 77 -9.77 -6.77 -16.56
C ARG A 77 -10.30 -7.38 -17.85
N ALA A 78 -11.41 -6.85 -18.38
CA ALA A 78 -12.04 -7.38 -19.59
C ALA A 78 -11.11 -7.20 -20.81
N GLY A 79 -10.86 -8.29 -21.54
CA GLY A 79 -9.98 -8.27 -22.73
C GLY A 79 -8.49 -8.26 -22.45
N GLN A 80 -8.06 -8.28 -21.17
CA GLN A 80 -6.65 -8.32 -20.84
C GLN A 80 -6.02 -9.71 -21.12
N PRO A 81 -4.75 -9.75 -21.60
CA PRO A 81 -4.06 -10.99 -21.89
C PRO A 81 -3.77 -11.80 -20.61
N HIS A 82 -3.53 -13.09 -20.79
CA HIS A 82 -3.23 -14.00 -19.67
C HIS A 82 -2.04 -13.53 -18.79
N THR A 83 -0.98 -13.00 -19.42
CA THR A 83 0.17 -12.44 -18.70
C THR A 83 -0.21 -11.31 -17.75
N TRP A 84 -1.09 -10.41 -18.18
CA TRP A 84 -1.60 -9.34 -17.33
C TRP A 84 -2.37 -9.89 -16.12
N GLN A 85 -3.19 -10.92 -16.34
CA GLN A 85 -3.95 -11.56 -15.25
C GLN A 85 -3.03 -12.27 -14.24
N VAL A 86 -1.93 -12.89 -14.70
CA VAL A 86 -0.91 -13.48 -13.82
C VAL A 86 -0.24 -12.40 -12.98
N VAL A 87 0.20 -11.30 -13.58
CA VAL A 87 0.83 -10.17 -12.86
C VAL A 87 -0.14 -9.57 -11.85
N LEU A 88 -1.42 -9.43 -12.20
CA LEU A 88 -2.46 -9.00 -11.26
C LEU A 88 -2.60 -9.95 -10.08
N GLY A 89 -2.63 -11.26 -10.33
CA GLY A 89 -2.70 -12.28 -9.28
C GLY A 89 -1.51 -12.19 -8.31
N VAL A 90 -0.30 -12.06 -8.83
CA VAL A 90 0.91 -11.84 -8.03
C VAL A 90 0.80 -10.55 -7.23
N LYS A 91 0.36 -9.44 -7.83
CA LYS A 91 0.17 -8.17 -7.14
C LYS A 91 -0.82 -8.28 -5.98
N ILE A 92 -1.96 -8.94 -6.18
CA ILE A 92 -2.94 -9.16 -5.11
C ILE A 92 -2.30 -9.94 -3.95
N GLY A 93 -1.59 -11.03 -4.23
CA GLY A 93 -0.89 -11.80 -3.21
C GLY A 93 0.14 -10.97 -2.44
N VAL A 94 0.91 -10.14 -3.13
CA VAL A 94 1.92 -9.25 -2.53
C VAL A 94 1.26 -8.15 -1.69
N VAL A 95 0.14 -7.57 -2.13
CA VAL A 95 -0.62 -6.58 -1.35
C VAL A 95 -1.16 -7.19 -0.05
N LEU A 96 -1.72 -8.39 -0.11
CA LEU A 96 -2.21 -9.09 1.09
C LEU A 96 -1.07 -9.44 2.04
N LEU A 97 0.08 -9.88 1.51
CA LEU A 97 1.29 -10.12 2.30
C LEU A 97 1.78 -8.84 2.99
N ALA A 98 1.78 -7.69 2.29
CA ALA A 98 2.18 -6.41 2.86
C ALA A 98 1.29 -6.00 4.04
N GLY A 99 -0.03 -6.16 3.91
CA GLY A 99 -0.98 -5.88 4.99
C GLY A 99 -0.82 -6.83 6.18
N LEU A 100 -0.68 -8.13 5.93
CA LEU A 100 -0.45 -9.13 6.97
C LEU A 100 0.86 -8.86 7.71
N ALA A 101 1.94 -8.62 6.97
CA ALA A 101 3.26 -8.33 7.56
C ALA A 101 3.24 -7.06 8.41
N ALA A 102 2.57 -6.00 7.93
CA ALA A 102 2.38 -4.76 8.70
C ALA A 102 1.56 -5.01 9.98
N TYR A 103 0.52 -5.82 9.91
CA TYR A 103 -0.28 -6.18 11.07
C TYR A 103 0.54 -6.96 12.11
N VAL A 104 1.28 -7.98 11.69
CA VAL A 104 2.14 -8.76 12.60
C VAL A 104 3.24 -7.88 13.17
N HIS A 105 3.86 -7.01 12.35
CA HIS A 105 4.85 -6.04 12.82
C HIS A 105 4.32 -5.17 13.96
N GLN A 106 3.08 -4.70 13.88
CA GLN A 106 2.48 -3.85 14.92
C GLN A 106 2.10 -4.63 16.20
N ARG A 107 1.98 -5.94 16.12
CA ARG A 107 1.57 -6.80 17.26
C ARG A 107 2.73 -7.50 17.96
N THR A 108 3.90 -7.54 17.35
CA THR A 108 5.06 -8.22 17.95
C THR A 108 5.86 -7.30 18.87
N ALA A 109 6.39 -7.87 19.95
CA ALA A 109 7.25 -7.18 20.91
C ALA A 109 8.74 -7.51 20.71
N SER A 110 9.07 -8.59 20.01
CA SER A 110 10.44 -9.02 19.77
C SER A 110 11.15 -8.10 18.79
N ARG A 111 12.33 -7.57 19.15
CA ARG A 111 13.15 -6.73 18.26
C ARG A 111 13.45 -7.39 16.89
N ARG A 112 13.76 -8.69 16.92
CA ARG A 112 14.06 -9.45 15.71
C ARG A 112 12.81 -9.59 14.82
N ALA A 113 11.67 -9.93 15.42
CA ALA A 113 10.41 -10.05 14.69
C ALA A 113 9.94 -8.68 14.15
N LEU A 114 10.10 -7.59 14.90
CA LEU A 114 9.85 -6.23 14.40
C LEU A 114 10.67 -5.91 13.16
N ALA A 115 11.98 -6.22 13.17
CA ALA A 115 12.84 -5.97 12.02
C ALA A 115 12.43 -6.82 10.80
N VAL A 116 12.18 -8.10 10.99
CA VAL A 116 11.81 -9.03 9.91
C VAL A 116 10.45 -8.67 9.28
N TRP A 117 9.41 -8.52 10.11
CA TRP A 117 8.07 -8.22 9.60
C TRP A 117 7.96 -6.81 9.02
N GLY A 118 8.70 -5.85 9.59
CA GLY A 118 8.80 -4.50 9.00
C GLY A 118 9.49 -4.50 7.64
N ALA A 119 10.57 -5.29 7.47
CA ALA A 119 11.24 -5.45 6.19
C ALA A 119 10.33 -6.13 5.16
N ILE A 120 9.61 -7.20 5.54
CA ILE A 120 8.66 -7.89 4.66
C ILE A 120 7.54 -6.92 4.23
N ALA A 121 6.97 -6.17 5.18
CA ALA A 121 5.92 -5.19 4.87
C ALA A 121 6.42 -4.12 3.89
N GLY A 122 7.61 -3.56 4.11
CA GLY A 122 8.21 -2.54 3.25
C GLY A 122 8.52 -3.07 1.85
N VAL A 123 9.20 -4.20 1.73
CA VAL A 123 9.57 -4.81 0.45
C VAL A 123 8.31 -5.23 -0.33
N ALA A 124 7.34 -5.86 0.32
CA ALA A 124 6.08 -6.24 -0.33
C ALA A 124 5.29 -4.99 -0.80
N SER A 125 5.28 -3.92 -0.02
CA SER A 125 4.62 -2.66 -0.41
C SER A 125 5.27 -2.02 -1.64
N LEU A 126 6.61 -2.00 -1.71
CA LEU A 126 7.34 -1.52 -2.88
C LEU A 126 7.12 -2.42 -4.10
N ALA A 127 7.15 -3.75 -3.92
CA ALA A 127 6.86 -4.68 -5.00
C ALA A 127 5.44 -4.51 -5.55
N ALA A 128 4.45 -4.31 -4.67
CA ALA A 128 3.07 -4.03 -5.09
C ALA A 128 2.95 -2.72 -5.90
N LEU A 129 3.73 -1.68 -5.53
CA LEU A 129 3.81 -0.43 -6.28
C LEU A 129 4.37 -0.66 -7.69
N VAL A 130 5.51 -1.35 -7.79
CA VAL A 130 6.15 -1.67 -9.09
C VAL A 130 5.21 -2.49 -9.98
N LEU A 131 4.58 -3.54 -9.43
CA LEU A 131 3.59 -4.34 -10.15
C LEU A 131 2.39 -3.51 -10.61
N GLY A 132 2.00 -2.49 -9.84
CA GLY A 132 0.97 -1.54 -10.22
C GLY A 132 1.35 -0.70 -11.44
N VAL A 133 2.59 -0.24 -11.50
CA VAL A 133 3.13 0.49 -12.65
C VAL A 133 3.19 -0.42 -13.89
N VAL A 134 3.66 -1.66 -13.73
CA VAL A 134 3.70 -2.66 -14.82
C VAL A 134 2.29 -2.94 -15.39
N LEU A 135 1.27 -3.02 -14.54
CA LEU A 135 -0.11 -3.26 -14.98
C LEU A 135 -0.75 -2.04 -15.66
N ALA A 136 -0.23 -0.84 -15.40
CA ALA A 136 -0.72 0.39 -16.02
C ALA A 136 -0.17 0.61 -17.43
N GLY A 137 0.86 -0.15 -17.82
CA GLY A 137 1.46 -0.13 -19.16
C GLY A 137 2.51 0.92 -19.28
#